data_7e9c00059da7bba88a26360657fedd50
#
_entry.id   7e9c00059da7bba88a26360657fedd50
#
_cell.length_a   1.000
_cell.length_b   1.000
_cell.length_c   1.000
_cell.angle_alpha   90.00
_cell.angle_beta   90.00
_cell.angle_gamma   90.00
#
_symmetry.space_group_name_H-M   'P 1'
#
loop_
_entity.id
_entity.type
_entity.pdbx_description
1 polymer ?
#
loop_
_entity_poly.entity_id
_entity_poly.type
_entity_poly.pdbx_seq_one_letter_code
_entity_poly.pdbx_strand_id
1 'polypeptide(L)'
;MAKSRARKLADIIVGAGIDIDGNLTFDGGSTSADLTFADNDKANFGDASDLQIFHNGSHSFIKDAGTGDLYIGASNNLALMNSAFSENYLLATTDGAVTLYYDGASKLATTSTGATITGTLVADGLTMGDNEKIQLGTGNDLRIYHDGSHSRILENGTGNLIIQGTNLDLADTATGENFLRAVSNSSVDLYYDGTKKFETSSAGVDISGALKLISNISFS
;
A
#
# COMPACT_ATOMS: atom_id res chain seq x y z
N MET A 1 52.32 -48.72 20.50
CA MET A 1 50.90 -49.15 20.47
C MET A 1 50.06 -48.06 19.81
N ALA A 2 49.35 -48.41 18.76
CA ALA A 2 48.44 -47.44 18.11
C ALA A 2 47.26 -47.14 19.06
N LYS A 3 47.01 -45.88 19.39
CA LYS A 3 45.86 -45.47 20.17
C LYS A 3 44.55 -45.88 19.45
N SER A 4 43.60 -46.43 20.21
CA SER A 4 42.32 -46.85 19.67
C SER A 4 41.59 -45.63 19.06
N ARG A 5 40.70 -45.83 18.07
CA ARG A 5 39.90 -44.77 17.47
C ARG A 5 39.14 -43.90 18.51
N ALA A 6 38.64 -44.53 19.58
CA ALA A 6 37.98 -43.85 20.69
C ALA A 6 38.91 -42.91 21.48
N ARG A 7 40.20 -43.31 21.67
CA ARG A 7 41.19 -42.43 22.33
C ARG A 7 41.65 -41.28 21.46
N LYS A 8 41.69 -41.46 20.14
CA LYS A 8 41.98 -40.36 19.20
C LYS A 8 40.85 -39.29 19.21
N LEU A 9 39.60 -39.73 19.33
CA LEU A 9 38.46 -38.83 19.45
C LEU A 9 38.44 -38.07 20.78
N ALA A 10 38.81 -38.72 21.89
CA ALA A 10 38.88 -38.07 23.20
C ALA A 10 40.02 -37.04 23.33
N ASP A 11 41.14 -37.24 22.60
CA ASP A 11 42.26 -36.28 22.57
C ASP A 11 41.92 -34.99 21.76
N ILE A 12 40.87 -34.99 20.97
CA ILE A 12 40.43 -33.81 20.15
C ILE A 12 39.59 -32.84 20.99
N ILE A 13 39.05 -33.23 22.15
CA ILE A 13 38.01 -32.48 22.89
C ILE A 13 38.59 -31.59 24.00
N VAL A 14 39.91 -31.51 24.21
CA VAL A 14 40.47 -30.68 25.29
C VAL A 14 41.15 -29.43 24.74
N GLY A 15 40.38 -28.36 24.64
CA GLY A 15 40.89 -26.99 24.68
C GLY A 15 41.37 -26.35 23.37
N ALA A 16 41.30 -27.00 22.24
CA ALA A 16 41.52 -26.39 20.93
C ALA A 16 40.30 -26.66 20.05
N GLY A 17 39.85 -25.65 19.27
CA GLY A 17 38.77 -25.85 18.30
C GLY A 17 39.00 -27.07 17.41
N ILE A 18 37.95 -27.80 17.05
CA ILE A 18 38.06 -28.90 16.08
C ILE A 18 38.19 -28.21 14.71
N ASP A 19 39.42 -28.21 14.17
CA ASP A 19 39.65 -27.85 12.78
C ASP A 19 39.37 -29.06 11.90
N ILE A 20 38.34 -28.97 11.08
CA ILE A 20 37.94 -30.04 10.15
C ILE A 20 38.31 -29.60 8.75
N ASP A 21 39.43 -30.14 8.26
CA ASP A 21 39.79 -29.96 6.86
C ASP A 21 38.94 -30.93 6.01
N GLY A 22 37.78 -30.39 5.55
CA GLY A 22 36.79 -31.14 4.77
C GLY A 22 35.36 -31.02 5.32
N ASN A 23 34.50 -31.96 4.93
CA ASN A 23 33.09 -31.95 5.36
C ASN A 23 32.91 -32.51 6.76
N LEU A 24 32.33 -31.77 7.69
CA LEU A 24 31.79 -32.33 8.92
C LEU A 24 30.44 -32.99 8.61
N THR A 25 30.41 -34.31 8.57
CA THR A 25 29.19 -35.10 8.41
C THR A 25 28.71 -35.57 9.76
N PHE A 26 27.54 -35.13 10.19
CA PHE A 26 26.84 -35.75 11.30
C PHE A 26 26.06 -36.96 10.77
N ASP A 27 26.59 -38.15 10.94
CA ASP A 27 25.91 -39.40 10.58
C ASP A 27 24.83 -39.65 11.64
N GLY A 28 23.62 -39.16 11.36
CA GLY A 28 22.47 -39.28 12.25
C GLY A 28 21.95 -40.69 12.32
N GLY A 29 22.54 -41.52 13.14
CA GLY A 29 21.83 -42.65 13.71
C GLY A 29 20.73 -42.13 14.63
N SER A 30 19.51 -42.12 14.16
CA SER A 30 18.17 -42.03 14.81
C SER A 30 17.98 -41.26 16.15
N THR A 31 18.88 -40.42 16.60
CA THR A 31 18.73 -39.55 17.75
C THR A 31 19.17 -38.16 17.35
N SER A 32 18.25 -37.25 17.36
CA SER A 32 18.37 -35.79 17.21
C SER A 32 19.67 -35.23 17.84
N ALA A 33 20.74 -35.16 17.04
CA ALA A 33 21.90 -34.35 17.42
C ALA A 33 21.67 -32.95 16.87
N ASP A 34 21.14 -32.06 17.70
CA ASP A 34 21.00 -30.65 17.37
C ASP A 34 22.38 -29.98 17.47
N LEU A 35 22.71 -29.13 16.52
CA LEU A 35 23.81 -28.18 16.65
C LEU A 35 23.29 -26.97 17.43
N THR A 36 23.69 -26.87 18.71
CA THR A 36 23.22 -25.79 19.58
C THR A 36 24.25 -24.68 19.66
N PHE A 37 23.80 -23.44 19.40
CA PHE A 37 24.55 -22.23 19.61
C PHE A 37 24.00 -21.53 20.86
N ALA A 38 24.89 -21.10 21.77
CA ALA A 38 24.49 -20.26 22.90
C ALA A 38 24.16 -18.83 22.47
N ASP A 39 23.62 -18.03 23.38
CA ASP A 39 23.37 -16.60 23.12
C ASP A 39 24.67 -15.92 22.71
N ASN A 40 24.57 -15.11 21.64
CA ASN A 40 25.65 -14.39 20.97
C ASN A 40 26.62 -15.28 20.14
N ASP A 41 26.51 -16.62 20.20
CA ASP A 41 27.22 -17.50 19.29
C ASP A 41 26.59 -17.44 17.91
N LYS A 42 27.41 -17.51 16.87
CA LYS A 42 26.96 -17.27 15.48
C LYS A 42 27.29 -18.45 14.57
N ALA A 43 26.34 -18.82 13.73
CA ALA A 43 26.62 -19.51 12.49
C ALA A 43 27.07 -18.47 11.45
N ASN A 44 28.34 -18.46 11.08
CA ASN A 44 28.94 -17.53 10.13
C ASN A 44 29.16 -18.22 8.77
N PHE A 45 28.87 -17.50 7.70
CA PHE A 45 29.09 -17.92 6.32
C PHE A 45 29.85 -16.82 5.58
N GLY A 46 30.77 -17.22 4.69
CA GLY A 46 31.69 -16.32 3.99
C GLY A 46 32.96 -16.04 4.79
N ASP A 47 34.07 -15.69 4.10
CA ASP A 47 35.40 -15.49 4.68
C ASP A 47 35.45 -14.35 5.71
N ALA A 48 34.62 -13.32 5.52
CA ALA A 48 34.49 -12.19 6.42
C ALA A 48 33.28 -12.25 7.36
N SER A 49 32.67 -13.45 7.51
CA SER A 49 31.43 -13.64 8.27
C SER A 49 30.26 -12.80 7.69
N ASP A 50 30.12 -12.84 6.38
CA ASP A 50 29.22 -12.00 5.60
C ASP A 50 27.76 -12.28 5.91
N LEU A 51 27.35 -13.56 6.05
CA LEU A 51 26.03 -13.93 6.55
C LEU A 51 26.14 -14.53 7.96
N GLN A 52 25.36 -14.02 8.89
CA GLN A 52 25.34 -14.45 10.29
C GLN A 52 23.90 -14.84 10.71
N ILE A 53 23.76 -15.99 11.37
CA ILE A 53 22.51 -16.42 12.01
C ILE A 53 22.79 -16.63 13.50
N PHE A 54 22.07 -15.94 14.38
CA PHE A 54 22.32 -15.99 15.82
C PHE A 54 21.12 -15.49 16.65
N HIS A 55 21.16 -15.79 17.97
CA HIS A 55 20.28 -15.20 18.99
C HIS A 55 21.12 -14.42 19.98
N ASN A 56 20.65 -13.25 20.43
CA ASN A 56 21.44 -12.40 21.36
C ASN A 56 20.90 -12.37 22.81
N GLY A 57 20.07 -13.37 23.17
CA GLY A 57 19.39 -13.43 24.46
C GLY A 57 18.02 -12.73 24.46
N SER A 58 17.69 -11.99 23.40
CA SER A 58 16.40 -11.30 23.26
C SER A 58 15.80 -11.45 21.87
N HIS A 59 16.62 -11.45 20.81
CA HIS A 59 16.18 -11.42 19.42
C HIS A 59 16.97 -12.41 18.57
N SER A 60 16.32 -13.01 17.59
CA SER A 60 16.96 -13.87 16.57
C SER A 60 17.22 -13.06 15.31
N PHE A 61 18.38 -13.27 14.67
CA PHE A 61 18.86 -12.53 13.53
C PHE A 61 19.26 -13.45 12.38
N ILE A 62 18.89 -13.07 11.16
CA ILE A 62 19.55 -13.44 9.92
C ILE A 62 20.14 -12.13 9.40
N LYS A 63 21.47 -11.97 9.50
CA LYS A 63 22.15 -10.72 9.22
C LYS A 63 23.11 -10.87 8.07
N ASP A 64 22.89 -10.14 6.99
CA ASP A 64 23.90 -9.87 5.98
C ASP A 64 24.78 -8.72 6.46
N ALA A 65 26.10 -8.97 6.53
CA ALA A 65 27.12 -8.00 6.95
C ALA A 65 28.17 -7.80 5.85
N GLY A 66 28.02 -8.50 4.72
CA GLY A 66 28.92 -8.43 3.56
C GLY A 66 28.59 -7.27 2.61
N THR A 67 29.11 -7.39 1.41
CA THR A 67 28.85 -6.50 0.27
C THR A 67 27.94 -7.21 -0.71
N GLY A 68 26.68 -6.85 -0.77
CA GLY A 68 25.72 -7.51 -1.65
C GLY A 68 24.34 -7.55 -1.01
N ASP A 69 23.48 -8.37 -1.58
CA ASP A 69 22.09 -8.47 -1.15
C ASP A 69 21.81 -9.83 -0.47
N LEU A 70 20.93 -9.85 0.50
CA LEU A 70 20.39 -11.07 1.06
C LEU A 70 19.24 -11.60 0.20
N TYR A 71 19.45 -12.70 -0.52
CA TYR A 71 18.40 -13.39 -1.28
C TYR A 71 17.78 -14.52 -0.45
N ILE A 72 16.46 -14.45 -0.25
CA ILE A 72 15.68 -15.53 0.35
C ILE A 72 14.75 -16.07 -0.71
N GLY A 73 15.03 -17.26 -1.23
CA GLY A 73 14.28 -17.89 -2.31
C GLY A 73 13.50 -19.10 -1.82
N ALA A 74 12.34 -19.33 -2.41
CA ALA A 74 11.53 -20.53 -2.22
C ALA A 74 11.01 -21.01 -3.57
N SER A 75 10.92 -22.34 -3.75
CA SER A 75 10.42 -22.92 -4.99
C SER A 75 8.92 -22.80 -5.19
N ASN A 76 8.17 -22.53 -4.12
CA ASN A 76 6.71 -22.42 -4.17
C ASN A 76 6.24 -21.16 -3.40
N ASN A 77 6.30 -21.18 -2.09
CA ASN A 77 5.84 -20.07 -1.25
C ASN A 77 6.94 -19.59 -0.31
N LEU A 78 7.04 -18.28 -0.12
CA LEU A 78 7.74 -17.66 0.99
C LEU A 78 6.70 -17.09 1.96
N ALA A 79 6.72 -17.55 3.22
CA ALA A 79 5.80 -17.10 4.24
C ALA A 79 6.54 -16.54 5.46
N LEU A 80 6.07 -15.41 5.99
CA LEU A 80 6.37 -14.94 7.34
C LEU A 80 5.15 -15.21 8.20
N MET A 81 5.34 -15.95 9.29
CA MET A 81 4.25 -16.48 10.10
C MET A 81 4.47 -16.22 11.59
N ASN A 82 3.40 -16.37 12.36
CA ASN A 82 3.52 -16.42 13.82
C ASN A 82 4.32 -17.65 14.27
N SER A 83 4.77 -17.69 15.53
CA SER A 83 5.59 -18.77 16.09
C SER A 83 4.90 -20.14 16.12
N ALA A 84 3.56 -20.17 16.05
CA ALA A 84 2.76 -21.38 15.99
C ALA A 84 2.56 -21.90 14.56
N PHE A 85 3.04 -21.18 13.54
CA PHE A 85 2.84 -21.48 12.13
C PHE A 85 1.36 -21.61 11.74
N SER A 86 0.49 -20.90 12.43
CA SER A 86 -0.97 -20.93 12.22
C SER A 86 -1.52 -19.74 11.46
N GLU A 87 -0.76 -18.63 11.41
CA GLU A 87 -1.18 -17.38 10.73
C GLU A 87 -0.04 -16.75 9.96
N ASN A 88 -0.34 -16.30 8.76
CA ASN A 88 0.59 -15.54 7.94
C ASN A 88 0.56 -14.06 8.32
N TYR A 89 1.73 -13.42 8.33
CA TYR A 89 1.89 -11.96 8.24
C TYR A 89 2.09 -11.54 6.79
N LEU A 90 2.88 -12.34 6.04
CA LEU A 90 3.12 -12.20 4.62
C LEU A 90 3.13 -13.59 3.97
N LEU A 91 2.54 -13.69 2.79
CA LEU A 91 2.66 -14.86 1.92
C LEU A 91 2.98 -14.37 0.51
N ALA A 92 4.11 -14.83 -0.05
CA ALA A 92 4.45 -14.65 -1.46
C ALA A 92 4.38 -16.00 -2.15
N THR A 93 3.56 -16.10 -3.18
CA THR A 93 3.34 -17.32 -3.95
C THR A 93 4.00 -17.19 -5.33
N THR A 94 4.75 -18.21 -5.76
CA THR A 94 5.34 -18.25 -7.10
C THR A 94 4.24 -18.13 -8.16
N ASP A 95 4.43 -17.22 -9.12
CA ASP A 95 3.47 -16.90 -10.18
C ASP A 95 2.09 -16.43 -9.66
N GLY A 96 2.02 -16.00 -8.39
CA GLY A 96 0.83 -15.60 -7.68
C GLY A 96 0.98 -14.26 -6.96
N ALA A 97 0.11 -14.05 -6.00
CA ALA A 97 0.09 -12.82 -5.20
C ALA A 97 1.17 -12.77 -4.13
N VAL A 98 1.64 -11.56 -3.83
CA VAL A 98 2.20 -11.22 -2.52
C VAL A 98 1.07 -10.65 -1.68
N THR A 99 0.78 -11.28 -0.54
CA THR A 99 -0.34 -10.92 0.33
C THR A 99 0.15 -10.55 1.72
N LEU A 100 -0.34 -9.43 2.24
CA LEU A 100 -0.16 -9.01 3.63
C LEU A 100 -1.45 -9.28 4.41
N TYR A 101 -1.30 -9.76 5.64
CA TYR A 101 -2.41 -10.15 6.49
C TYR A 101 -2.46 -9.34 7.79
N TYR A 102 -3.65 -9.19 8.31
CA TYR A 102 -3.93 -8.70 9.65
C TYR A 102 -5.00 -9.60 10.28
N ASP A 103 -4.66 -10.25 11.39
CA ASP A 103 -5.55 -11.16 12.12
C ASP A 103 -6.17 -12.23 11.17
N GLY A 104 -5.32 -12.93 10.43
CA GLY A 104 -5.70 -13.97 9.47
C GLY A 104 -6.41 -13.47 8.20
N ALA A 105 -6.79 -12.20 8.13
CA ALA A 105 -7.48 -11.61 6.98
C ALA A 105 -6.52 -10.91 6.02
N SER A 106 -6.61 -11.18 4.72
CA SER A 106 -5.88 -10.45 3.68
C SER A 106 -6.28 -8.97 3.68
N LYS A 107 -5.31 -8.06 3.72
CA LYS A 107 -5.51 -6.61 3.68
C LYS A 107 -4.95 -5.94 2.44
N LEU A 108 -3.85 -6.46 1.92
CA LEU A 108 -3.27 -6.03 0.65
C LEU A 108 -2.79 -7.26 -0.10
N ALA A 109 -3.15 -7.34 -1.37
CA ALA A 109 -2.68 -8.40 -2.27
C ALA A 109 -2.32 -7.84 -3.64
N THR A 110 -1.19 -8.27 -4.20
CA THR A 110 -0.85 -7.97 -5.59
C THR A 110 -1.72 -8.80 -6.53
N THR A 111 -2.06 -8.24 -7.70
CA THR A 111 -2.81 -8.90 -8.77
C THR A 111 -2.09 -8.70 -10.10
N SER A 112 -2.54 -9.37 -11.16
CA SER A 112 -1.99 -9.19 -12.51
C SER A 112 -2.12 -7.75 -13.05
N THR A 113 -3.04 -6.96 -12.49
CA THR A 113 -3.35 -5.59 -12.95
C THR A 113 -3.05 -4.50 -11.92
N GLY A 114 -2.50 -4.85 -10.75
CA GLY A 114 -2.23 -3.88 -9.69
C GLY A 114 -2.26 -4.47 -8.30
N ALA A 115 -2.96 -3.83 -7.37
CA ALA A 115 -3.10 -4.29 -6.00
C ALA A 115 -4.54 -4.12 -5.49
N THR A 116 -4.99 -5.06 -4.68
CA THR A 116 -6.26 -4.99 -3.97
C THR A 116 -6.03 -4.63 -2.51
N ILE A 117 -6.75 -3.62 -2.02
CA ILE A 117 -6.80 -3.23 -0.61
C ILE A 117 -8.17 -3.62 -0.08
N THR A 118 -8.21 -4.48 0.94
CA THR A 118 -9.44 -4.87 1.62
C THR A 118 -9.63 -4.02 2.87
N GLY A 119 -10.51 -3.03 2.79
CA GLY A 119 -10.77 -2.03 3.83
C GLY A 119 -10.61 -0.62 3.32
N THR A 120 -10.25 0.30 4.22
CA THR A 120 -10.06 1.72 3.91
C THR A 120 -8.60 1.99 3.55
N LEU A 121 -8.36 2.68 2.43
CA LEU A 121 -7.07 3.30 2.13
C LEU A 121 -7.00 4.66 2.81
N VAL A 122 -6.04 4.84 3.72
CA VAL A 122 -5.67 6.14 4.27
C VAL A 122 -4.31 6.52 3.68
N ALA A 123 -4.26 7.63 2.97
CA ALA A 123 -3.05 8.12 2.33
C ALA A 123 -2.96 9.65 2.48
N ASP A 124 -1.75 10.19 2.59
CA ASP A 124 -1.51 11.63 2.66
C ASP A 124 -1.74 12.33 1.29
N GLY A 125 -1.77 11.56 0.22
CA GLY A 125 -2.03 12.04 -1.12
C GLY A 125 -2.21 10.90 -2.12
N LEU A 126 -2.91 11.20 -3.22
CA LEU A 126 -3.06 10.34 -4.38
C LEU A 126 -2.66 11.15 -5.62
N THR A 127 -1.62 10.73 -6.32
CA THR A 127 -1.19 11.34 -7.59
C THR A 127 -1.48 10.37 -8.73
N MET A 128 -2.15 10.89 -9.75
CA MET A 128 -2.50 10.13 -10.96
C MET A 128 -2.05 10.92 -12.19
N GLY A 129 -1.64 10.21 -13.22
CA GLY A 129 -1.29 10.80 -14.52
C GLY A 129 -2.51 11.17 -15.35
N ASP A 130 -2.25 11.80 -16.49
CA ASP A 130 -3.30 12.10 -17.45
C ASP A 130 -3.97 10.83 -17.96
N ASN A 131 -5.31 10.91 -18.11
CA ASN A 131 -6.18 9.81 -18.49
C ASN A 131 -6.31 8.66 -17.47
N GLU A 132 -5.59 8.70 -16.35
CA GLU A 132 -5.84 7.82 -15.23
C GLU A 132 -7.06 8.30 -14.44
N LYS A 133 -7.84 7.37 -13.89
CA LYS A 133 -9.17 7.70 -13.37
C LYS A 133 -9.37 7.14 -11.97
N ILE A 134 -9.96 7.97 -11.10
CA ILE A 134 -10.68 7.46 -9.93
C ILE A 134 -12.03 6.97 -10.45
N GLN A 135 -12.32 5.70 -10.28
CA GLN A 135 -13.54 5.05 -10.76
C GLN A 135 -14.33 4.51 -9.57
N LEU A 136 -15.59 4.86 -9.47
CA LEU A 136 -16.50 4.45 -8.40
C LEU A 136 -17.75 3.80 -9.00
N GLY A 137 -18.27 2.83 -8.26
CA GLY A 137 -19.39 2.01 -8.73
C GLY A 137 -18.92 0.79 -9.55
N THR A 138 -19.70 -0.28 -9.56
CA THR A 138 -19.37 -1.53 -10.25
C THR A 138 -19.25 -1.36 -11.77
N GLY A 139 -20.01 -0.41 -12.34
CA GLY A 139 -19.99 -0.03 -13.76
C GLY A 139 -19.00 1.10 -14.08
N ASN A 140 -18.16 1.54 -13.10
CA ASN A 140 -17.38 2.77 -13.22
C ASN A 140 -18.27 3.99 -13.51
N ASP A 141 -19.33 4.10 -12.76
CA ASP A 141 -20.44 5.02 -13.00
C ASP A 141 -19.97 6.48 -12.78
N LEU A 142 -19.25 6.76 -11.70
CA LEU A 142 -18.61 8.06 -11.47
C LEU A 142 -17.10 7.97 -11.75
N ARG A 143 -16.60 8.93 -12.54
CA ARG A 143 -15.17 9.05 -12.87
C ARG A 143 -14.67 10.46 -12.60
N ILE A 144 -13.47 10.55 -11.99
CA ILE A 144 -12.78 11.83 -11.76
C ILE A 144 -11.38 11.68 -12.37
N TYR A 145 -11.00 12.56 -13.29
CA TYR A 145 -9.72 12.49 -14.00
C TYR A 145 -9.36 13.79 -14.72
N HIS A 146 -8.10 13.91 -15.14
CA HIS A 146 -7.62 14.91 -16.09
C HIS A 146 -7.27 14.22 -17.41
N ASP A 147 -7.70 14.79 -18.55
CA ASP A 147 -7.49 14.16 -19.87
C ASP A 147 -6.31 14.75 -20.66
N GLY A 148 -5.44 15.51 -19.98
CA GLY A 148 -4.33 16.26 -20.58
C GLY A 148 -4.72 17.69 -20.98
N SER A 149 -5.99 18.02 -20.94
CA SER A 149 -6.51 19.35 -21.28
C SER A 149 -7.59 19.81 -20.30
N HIS A 150 -8.43 18.92 -19.83
CA HIS A 150 -9.60 19.22 -18.99
C HIS A 150 -9.69 18.29 -17.78
N SER A 151 -10.05 18.85 -16.65
CA SER A 151 -10.45 18.08 -15.46
C SER A 151 -11.95 17.77 -15.53
N ARG A 152 -12.31 16.52 -15.26
CA ARG A 152 -13.67 16.02 -15.43
C ARG A 152 -14.17 15.30 -14.19
N ILE A 153 -15.43 15.56 -13.85
CA ILE A 153 -16.28 14.76 -12.97
C ILE A 153 -17.39 14.24 -13.86
N LEU A 154 -17.38 12.95 -14.18
CA LEU A 154 -18.29 12.35 -15.15
C LEU A 154 -19.16 11.30 -14.49
N GLU A 155 -20.46 11.55 -14.41
CA GLU A 155 -21.49 10.55 -14.12
C GLU A 155 -21.87 9.85 -15.43
N ASN A 156 -21.67 8.52 -15.49
CA ASN A 156 -21.93 7.69 -16.67
C ASN A 156 -22.84 6.50 -16.34
N GLY A 157 -23.42 6.47 -15.16
CA GLY A 157 -24.39 5.48 -14.72
C GLY A 157 -25.82 5.81 -15.13
N THR A 158 -26.77 5.29 -14.37
CA THR A 158 -28.21 5.50 -14.62
C THR A 158 -28.82 6.58 -13.71
N GLY A 159 -28.07 7.14 -12.81
CA GLY A 159 -28.48 8.13 -11.82
C GLY A 159 -28.13 9.56 -12.21
N ASN A 160 -28.27 10.45 -11.24
CA ASN A 160 -27.86 11.85 -11.36
C ASN A 160 -26.54 12.07 -10.65
N LEU A 161 -25.71 12.99 -11.15
CA LEU A 161 -24.64 13.57 -10.34
C LEU A 161 -25.27 14.51 -9.31
N ILE A 162 -25.25 14.12 -8.03
CA ILE A 162 -25.78 14.93 -6.93
C ILE A 162 -24.60 15.53 -6.17
N ILE A 163 -24.52 16.86 -6.16
CA ILE A 163 -23.54 17.62 -5.38
C ILE A 163 -24.27 18.28 -4.21
N GLN A 164 -23.96 17.85 -2.99
CA GLN A 164 -24.63 18.32 -1.77
C GLN A 164 -23.63 19.03 -0.85
N GLY A 165 -24.03 20.17 -0.35
CA GLY A 165 -23.29 20.96 0.63
C GLY A 165 -24.20 22.00 1.28
N THR A 166 -23.75 22.63 2.35
CA THR A 166 -24.45 23.78 2.95
C THR A 166 -24.44 24.96 1.97
N ASN A 167 -23.32 25.17 1.29
CA ASN A 167 -23.14 26.14 0.23
C ASN A 167 -22.43 25.49 -0.95
N LEU A 168 -22.68 25.98 -2.15
CA LEU A 168 -21.97 25.61 -3.38
C LEU A 168 -21.45 26.87 -4.05
N ASP A 169 -20.13 26.95 -4.23
CA ASP A 169 -19.48 28.03 -4.98
C ASP A 169 -18.75 27.42 -6.18
N LEU A 170 -19.01 27.99 -7.38
CA LEU A 170 -18.18 27.78 -8.58
C LEU A 170 -17.47 29.11 -8.84
N ALA A 171 -16.13 29.05 -8.77
CA ALA A 171 -15.31 30.25 -8.85
C ALA A 171 -14.12 30.03 -9.81
N ASP A 172 -13.52 31.11 -10.26
CA ASP A 172 -12.29 31.05 -11.00
C ASP A 172 -11.09 30.79 -10.07
N THR A 173 -10.01 30.24 -10.63
CA THR A 173 -8.82 29.89 -9.86
C THR A 173 -7.83 31.05 -9.68
N ALA A 174 -7.93 32.09 -10.48
CA ALA A 174 -6.97 33.19 -10.51
C ALA A 174 -7.34 34.30 -9.51
N THR A 175 -8.60 34.69 -9.49
CA THR A 175 -9.10 35.82 -8.67
C THR A 175 -9.97 35.34 -7.50
N GLY A 176 -10.50 34.11 -7.57
CA GLY A 176 -11.50 33.60 -6.62
C GLY A 176 -12.89 34.20 -6.85
N GLU A 177 -13.13 34.88 -7.98
CA GLU A 177 -14.44 35.42 -8.32
C GLU A 177 -15.45 34.31 -8.59
N ASN A 178 -16.63 34.43 -8.02
CA ASN A 178 -17.70 33.47 -8.24
C ASN A 178 -18.28 33.56 -9.64
N PHE A 179 -18.54 32.42 -10.27
CA PHE A 179 -19.46 32.30 -11.41
C PHE A 179 -20.88 32.02 -10.93
N LEU A 180 -20.99 31.12 -9.92
CA LEU A 180 -22.24 30.78 -9.25
C LEU A 180 -21.97 30.63 -7.75
N ARG A 181 -22.90 31.10 -6.94
CA ARG A 181 -22.96 30.84 -5.51
C ARG A 181 -24.38 30.44 -5.13
N ALA A 182 -24.53 29.30 -4.46
CA ALA A 182 -25.78 28.84 -3.88
C ALA A 182 -25.61 28.68 -2.36
N VAL A 183 -26.48 29.31 -1.58
CA VAL A 183 -26.44 29.32 -0.12
C VAL A 183 -27.72 28.69 0.43
N SER A 184 -27.59 27.74 1.34
CA SER A 184 -28.73 27.07 1.98
C SER A 184 -29.66 28.08 2.66
N ASN A 185 -30.98 27.96 2.41
CA ASN A 185 -32.02 28.84 2.90
C ASN A 185 -31.84 30.31 2.52
N SER A 186 -31.10 30.59 1.44
CA SER A 186 -30.85 31.94 0.92
C SER A 186 -30.94 31.91 -0.62
N SER A 187 -30.09 32.66 -1.29
CA SER A 187 -30.13 32.85 -2.74
C SER A 187 -29.29 31.83 -3.51
N VAL A 188 -29.63 31.68 -4.80
CA VAL A 188 -28.70 31.24 -5.85
C VAL A 188 -28.36 32.48 -6.67
N ASP A 189 -27.06 32.79 -6.72
CA ASP A 189 -26.50 33.96 -7.35
C ASP A 189 -25.66 33.60 -8.57
N LEU A 190 -25.79 34.32 -9.67
CA LEU A 190 -24.91 34.24 -10.83
C LEU A 190 -24.17 35.56 -11.02
N TYR A 191 -22.90 35.46 -11.40
CA TYR A 191 -21.99 36.59 -11.47
C TYR A 191 -21.43 36.78 -12.89
N TYR A 192 -21.09 37.99 -13.22
CA TYR A 192 -20.32 38.40 -14.38
C TYR A 192 -19.30 39.45 -13.94
N ASP A 193 -18.01 39.14 -14.12
CA ASP A 193 -16.89 40.01 -13.76
C ASP A 193 -17.04 40.56 -12.32
N GLY A 194 -17.13 39.59 -11.34
CA GLY A 194 -17.29 39.85 -9.92
C GLY A 194 -18.61 40.50 -9.50
N THR A 195 -19.47 40.90 -10.45
CA THR A 195 -20.72 41.58 -10.18
C THR A 195 -21.92 40.65 -10.27
N LYS A 196 -22.74 40.58 -9.21
CA LYS A 196 -23.99 39.79 -9.21
C LYS A 196 -24.94 40.33 -10.26
N LYS A 197 -25.43 39.45 -11.15
CA LYS A 197 -26.36 39.76 -12.22
C LYS A 197 -27.74 39.12 -12.06
N PHE A 198 -27.80 37.98 -11.36
CA PHE A 198 -29.03 37.23 -11.13
C PHE A 198 -29.02 36.72 -9.68
N GLU A 199 -30.18 36.80 -9.03
CA GLU A 199 -30.37 36.34 -7.65
C GLU A 199 -31.77 35.76 -7.47
N THR A 200 -31.90 34.61 -6.82
CA THR A 200 -33.20 34.13 -6.33
C THR A 200 -33.49 34.72 -4.95
N SER A 201 -34.72 35.17 -4.70
CA SER A 201 -35.17 35.71 -3.42
C SER A 201 -36.49 35.07 -2.99
N SER A 202 -36.94 35.37 -1.77
CA SER A 202 -38.28 34.96 -1.30
C SER A 202 -39.45 35.55 -2.11
N ALA A 203 -39.20 36.63 -2.83
CA ALA A 203 -40.20 37.34 -3.66
C ALA A 203 -40.12 36.93 -5.16
N GLY A 204 -39.09 36.15 -5.55
CA GLY A 204 -38.89 35.77 -6.95
C GLY A 204 -37.43 35.84 -7.37
N VAL A 205 -37.18 36.54 -8.48
CA VAL A 205 -35.86 36.68 -9.11
C VAL A 205 -35.54 38.16 -9.30
N ASP A 206 -34.32 38.52 -8.86
CA ASP A 206 -33.79 39.88 -9.07
C ASP A 206 -32.73 39.87 -10.17
N ILE A 207 -32.84 40.78 -11.14
CA ILE A 207 -31.89 40.94 -12.24
C ILE A 207 -31.26 42.31 -12.14
N SER A 208 -29.94 42.37 -11.95
CA SER A 208 -29.15 43.60 -11.90
C SER A 208 -28.72 44.02 -13.31
N GLY A 209 -29.43 44.91 -13.91
CA GLY A 209 -29.18 45.41 -15.26
C GLY A 209 -30.37 45.25 -16.21
N ALA A 210 -30.13 45.30 -17.51
CA ALA A 210 -31.18 45.16 -18.51
C ALA A 210 -31.52 43.67 -18.74
N LEU A 211 -32.81 43.32 -18.64
CA LEU A 211 -33.33 42.04 -19.16
C LEU A 211 -33.50 42.16 -20.67
N LYS A 212 -32.65 41.48 -21.45
CA LYS A 212 -32.78 41.39 -22.90
C LYS A 212 -33.59 40.17 -23.29
N LEU A 213 -34.78 40.36 -23.81
CA LEU A 213 -35.62 39.30 -24.34
C LEU A 213 -35.36 39.18 -25.84
N ILE A 214 -35.06 37.94 -26.30
CA ILE A 214 -34.67 37.66 -27.69
C ILE A 214 -35.89 37.19 -28.53
N SER A 215 -37.03 36.91 -27.87
CA SER A 215 -38.29 36.47 -28.51
C SER A 215 -39.48 37.13 -27.82
N ASN A 216 -40.63 37.13 -28.49
CA ASN A 216 -41.85 37.72 -27.97
C ASN A 216 -42.31 37.05 -26.66
N ILE A 217 -42.58 37.85 -25.63
CA ILE A 217 -43.30 37.40 -24.45
C ILE A 217 -44.78 37.63 -24.71
N SER A 218 -45.58 36.57 -24.62
CA SER A 218 -47.03 36.68 -24.54
C SER A 218 -47.44 36.66 -23.07
N PHE A 219 -48.04 37.72 -22.58
CA PHE A 219 -48.74 37.73 -21.31
C PHE A 219 -50.17 37.28 -21.58
N SER A 220 -50.58 36.16 -21.02
CA SER A 220 -51.97 35.68 -20.98
C SER A 220 -52.64 36.13 -19.69
#